data_22d742150ecd4ccd765dc5c5dab9056f
#
_entry.id   22d742150ecd4ccd765dc5c5dab9056f
#
_cell.length_a   1.000
_cell.length_b   1.000
_cell.length_c   1.000
_cell.angle_alpha   90.00
_cell.angle_beta   90.00
_cell.angle_gamma   90.00
#
_symmetry.space_group_name_H-M   'P 1'
#
loop_
_entity.id
_entity.type
_entity.pdbx_description
1 polymer ?
#
loop_
_entity_poly.entity_id
_entity_poly.type
_entity_poly.pdbx_seq_one_letter_code
_entity_poly.pdbx_strand_id
1 'polypeptide(L)'
;MTAPPLFTRRRRRTLGVLAAALALIASLFTGTLASQAQVEAQSVLVVNAGSTIRPVTQVGNGMLYGLSTADKPPVGLLMPLGLNTLRQPPPNHDHIPNGETEPIGDTLDIAGNAMAAGADITVDMADSLPGFPYQWFGWDDWLGRVDRMIADLEARPDITNVTAWEPWNEPDWTWPSSAGSFNAGWERTYDRIRASDPTTPIMGPSTSHWNEAGMRNFLNAAKASGTVPQVISWHELSGWQNVDDHVAAYRALERSLGIGPLPISINEYAGTGEIDVPSTVNHYVAQFERSGVRDAERAFWYEAGTLNGLLHNNQPTASYWMYKWYAEQSGSIVDVDPTTYNDGVASYDSAKKEVSVVFAGEAGNNTVQVNGLGALGSTVTGTLEYIPGSGRTTNVSGPTRIFSQTFNVTNGSVSVPVNNQDYLGAYRLVLTAGGSTGGDTTGALRSVGAGKCLDVPESSTTAGTQLALWTCNGQANQRWTLSANGELSVYSGQTRRCLDAYENGTTAGTPVIIWTCNGQANQRWRLNANGTLTSQLSGLCLDVEQASTANGAKALLWTCHGRTNQQWTLQ
;
A
#
# COMPACT_ATOMS: atom_id res chain seq x y z
N MET A 1 -3.89 50.25 28.09
CA MET A 1 -4.90 50.97 28.90
C MET A 1 -6.10 50.05 29.05
N THR A 2 -6.29 49.61 30.29
CA THR A 2 -7.52 49.30 31.03
C THR A 2 -8.48 48.23 30.52
N ALA A 3 -8.44 47.10 31.19
CA ALA A 3 -9.62 46.26 31.43
C ALA A 3 -10.53 46.91 32.48
N PRO A 4 -11.83 46.59 32.54
CA PRO A 4 -12.46 46.00 33.74
C PRO A 4 -13.75 45.20 33.43
N PRO A 5 -14.53 44.76 34.52
CA PRO A 5 -14.22 43.77 35.51
C PRO A 5 -15.32 42.68 35.68
N LEU A 6 -15.00 41.70 36.52
CA LEU A 6 -15.83 40.63 37.11
C LEU A 6 -17.17 41.09 37.72
N PHE A 7 -18.22 40.29 37.60
CA PHE A 7 -19.33 40.26 38.56
C PHE A 7 -19.63 38.83 39.04
N THR A 8 -19.36 38.67 40.35
CA THR A 8 -19.80 37.55 41.22
C THR A 8 -21.24 37.76 41.66
N ARG A 9 -22.05 36.72 41.74
CA ARG A 9 -23.15 36.64 42.74
C ARG A 9 -23.35 35.23 43.29
N ARG A 10 -23.00 35.12 44.58
CA ARG A 10 -23.44 34.07 45.53
C ARG A 10 -24.96 34.16 45.77
N ARG A 11 -25.60 33.04 45.99
CA ARG A 11 -26.59 32.89 47.05
C ARG A 11 -26.59 31.45 47.63
N ARG A 12 -26.57 31.43 48.96
CA ARG A 12 -26.57 30.32 49.90
C ARG A 12 -28.00 29.88 50.26
N ARG A 13 -28.03 28.70 50.91
CA ARG A 13 -28.98 28.18 51.96
C ARG A 13 -29.80 26.99 51.46
N THR A 14 -30.03 25.87 52.17
CA THR A 14 -29.95 25.59 53.62
C THR A 14 -29.89 24.08 53.88
N LEU A 15 -29.31 23.72 55.01
CA LEU A 15 -29.22 22.42 55.66
C LEU A 15 -30.54 21.66 55.82
N GLY A 16 -30.45 20.30 55.83
CA GLY A 16 -31.35 19.40 56.49
C GLY A 16 -30.59 18.16 56.97
N VAL A 17 -30.26 18.16 58.26
CA VAL A 17 -29.64 17.06 59.01
C VAL A 17 -30.75 16.12 59.50
N LEU A 18 -30.58 14.79 59.30
CA LEU A 18 -31.12 13.80 60.26
C LEU A 18 -30.19 12.60 60.33
N ALA A 19 -29.64 12.40 61.52
CA ALA A 19 -28.83 11.25 61.87
C ALA A 19 -29.76 10.16 62.48
N ALA A 20 -29.44 8.90 62.18
CA ALA A 20 -29.78 7.80 63.13
C ALA A 20 -28.74 6.68 62.97
N ALA A 21 -28.25 6.24 64.08
CA ALA A 21 -27.09 5.37 64.27
C ALA A 21 -27.48 3.88 64.43
N LEU A 22 -26.40 3.05 64.48
CA LEU A 22 -26.26 1.65 64.97
C LEU A 22 -26.60 0.55 63.99
N ALA A 23 -25.76 -0.47 63.77
CA ALA A 23 -24.91 -1.25 64.64
C ALA A 23 -23.81 -2.01 63.91
N LEU A 24 -22.67 -2.21 64.55
CA LEU A 24 -21.61 -3.15 64.19
C LEU A 24 -22.12 -4.59 64.07
N ILE A 25 -21.80 -5.28 63.00
CA ILE A 25 -21.43 -6.71 62.98
C ILE A 25 -20.21 -6.87 62.14
N ALA A 26 -19.07 -7.11 62.78
CA ALA A 26 -17.85 -7.56 62.07
C ALA A 26 -18.02 -9.04 61.72
N SER A 27 -18.07 -9.35 60.48
CA SER A 27 -17.80 -10.69 59.98
C SER A 27 -16.65 -10.60 58.99
N LEU A 28 -15.51 -11.15 59.43
CA LEU A 28 -14.33 -11.43 58.62
C LEU A 28 -14.73 -12.32 57.42
N PHE A 29 -14.84 -11.73 56.25
CA PHE A 29 -14.69 -12.47 55.00
C PHE A 29 -13.43 -11.96 54.30
N THR A 30 -12.37 -12.73 54.44
CA THR A 30 -11.23 -12.67 53.54
C THR A 30 -11.68 -13.17 52.16
N GLY A 31 -12.34 -12.29 51.43
CA GLY A 31 -12.57 -12.48 50.01
C GLY A 31 -11.32 -12.03 49.24
N THR A 32 -10.55 -12.95 48.75
CA THR A 32 -9.59 -12.69 47.68
C THR A 32 -10.33 -12.03 46.53
N LEU A 33 -10.11 -10.73 46.35
CA LEU A 33 -10.44 -10.04 45.10
C LEU A 33 -9.54 -10.67 44.01
N ALA A 34 -10.03 -11.73 43.41
CA ALA A 34 -9.56 -12.10 42.08
C ALA A 34 -9.94 -10.90 41.19
N SER A 35 -8.97 -10.11 40.80
CA SER A 35 -9.12 -9.21 39.68
C SER A 35 -9.49 -10.10 38.49
N GLN A 36 -10.76 -10.10 38.11
CA GLN A 36 -11.10 -10.55 36.76
C GLN A 36 -10.43 -9.54 35.84
N ALA A 37 -9.29 -9.94 35.31
CA ALA A 37 -8.81 -9.31 34.07
C ALA A 37 -9.99 -9.39 33.10
N GLN A 38 -10.58 -8.26 32.77
CA GLN A 38 -11.44 -8.19 31.61
C GLN A 38 -10.58 -8.73 30.44
N VAL A 39 -10.93 -9.89 29.95
CA VAL A 39 -10.46 -10.34 28.65
C VAL A 39 -11.11 -9.34 27.69
N GLU A 40 -10.37 -8.33 27.28
CA GLU A 40 -10.79 -7.47 26.17
C GLU A 40 -11.18 -8.40 25.04
N ALA A 41 -12.38 -8.21 24.51
CA ALA A 41 -12.88 -9.03 23.41
C ALA A 41 -11.90 -8.86 22.26
N GLN A 42 -11.22 -9.94 21.91
CA GLN A 42 -10.24 -9.96 20.84
C GLN A 42 -10.96 -9.59 19.52
N SER A 43 -10.52 -8.52 18.87
CA SER A 43 -11.07 -8.10 17.59
C SER A 43 -10.69 -9.12 16.50
N VAL A 44 -11.64 -9.42 15.62
CA VAL A 44 -11.45 -10.37 14.53
C VAL A 44 -11.77 -9.69 13.20
N LEU A 45 -10.75 -9.41 12.41
CA LEU A 45 -10.91 -9.00 11.01
C LEU A 45 -11.19 -10.24 10.16
N VAL A 46 -12.34 -10.27 9.46
CA VAL A 46 -12.72 -11.42 8.64
C VAL A 46 -12.47 -11.14 7.18
N VAL A 47 -11.76 -12.05 6.50
CA VAL A 47 -11.47 -12.01 5.07
C VAL A 47 -12.12 -13.23 4.40
N ASN A 48 -12.98 -13.00 3.43
CA ASN A 48 -13.71 -14.03 2.70
C ASN A 48 -13.09 -14.28 1.31
N ALA A 49 -11.97 -14.99 1.25
CA ALA A 49 -11.19 -15.22 0.02
C ALA A 49 -11.98 -15.93 -1.10
N GLY A 50 -13.09 -16.60 -0.75
CA GLY A 50 -14.01 -17.19 -1.73
C GLY A 50 -15.04 -16.21 -2.32
N SER A 51 -15.13 -14.98 -1.82
CA SER A 51 -16.08 -13.95 -2.21
C SER A 51 -15.37 -12.84 -2.99
N THR A 52 -15.25 -13.00 -4.30
CA THR A 52 -14.58 -12.02 -5.16
C THR A 52 -15.50 -10.84 -5.48
N ILE A 53 -14.98 -9.62 -5.40
CA ILE A 53 -15.70 -8.37 -5.69
C ILE A 53 -15.43 -7.95 -7.14
N ARG A 54 -14.15 -7.80 -7.52
CA ARG A 54 -13.70 -7.33 -8.84
C ARG A 54 -12.21 -7.65 -9.05
N PRO A 55 -11.67 -7.52 -10.26
CA PRO A 55 -10.23 -7.56 -10.46
C PRO A 55 -9.51 -6.49 -9.63
N VAL A 56 -8.27 -6.76 -9.22
CA VAL A 56 -7.40 -5.77 -8.59
C VAL A 56 -7.05 -4.69 -9.60
N THR A 57 -7.26 -3.41 -9.25
CA THR A 57 -7.00 -2.24 -10.11
C THR A 57 -6.27 -1.11 -9.39
N GLN A 58 -5.89 -1.30 -8.13
CA GLN A 58 -5.15 -0.35 -7.28
C GLN A 58 -5.75 1.08 -7.28
N VAL A 59 -7.05 1.19 -7.13
CA VAL A 59 -7.80 2.47 -7.25
C VAL A 59 -7.35 3.55 -6.28
N GLY A 60 -6.78 3.19 -5.13
CA GLY A 60 -6.29 4.14 -4.11
C GLY A 60 -4.85 4.62 -4.31
N ASN A 61 -4.17 4.23 -5.40
CA ASN A 61 -2.76 4.61 -5.67
C ASN A 61 -2.63 5.84 -6.57
N GLY A 62 -3.61 6.74 -6.57
CA GLY A 62 -3.51 8.04 -7.23
C GLY A 62 -2.82 9.08 -6.34
N MET A 63 -2.29 10.14 -6.97
CA MET A 63 -1.58 11.24 -6.31
C MET A 63 -1.95 12.59 -6.91
N LEU A 64 -2.23 13.58 -6.07
CA LEU A 64 -2.27 14.97 -6.45
C LEU A 64 -0.84 15.53 -6.39
N TYR A 65 -0.33 16.14 -7.46
CA TYR A 65 0.98 16.79 -7.52
C TYR A 65 2.17 15.92 -7.05
N GLY A 66 2.07 14.60 -7.22
CA GLY A 66 3.08 13.67 -6.72
C GLY A 66 4.47 13.81 -7.36
N LEU A 67 4.52 14.32 -8.59
CA LEU A 67 5.73 14.54 -9.38
C LEU A 67 5.95 16.05 -9.60
N SER A 68 7.20 16.52 -9.44
CA SER A 68 7.52 17.92 -9.67
C SER A 68 8.33 18.19 -10.95
N THR A 69 9.04 17.20 -11.45
CA THR A 69 9.78 17.24 -12.74
C THR A 69 9.85 15.84 -13.34
N ALA A 70 10.38 15.72 -14.54
CA ALA A 70 10.53 14.44 -15.24
C ALA A 70 11.34 13.38 -14.47
N ASP A 71 12.19 13.78 -13.54
CA ASP A 71 13.06 12.89 -12.77
C ASP A 71 12.93 13.05 -11.23
N LYS A 72 11.92 13.78 -10.76
CA LYS A 72 11.70 14.06 -9.34
C LYS A 72 10.27 13.72 -8.91
N PRO A 73 10.08 12.60 -8.23
CA PRO A 73 11.09 11.61 -7.84
C PRO A 73 11.51 10.72 -9.01
N PRO A 74 12.67 10.03 -8.89
CA PRO A 74 13.14 9.10 -9.92
C PRO A 74 12.14 7.98 -10.19
N VAL A 75 11.95 7.62 -11.46
CA VAL A 75 10.98 6.60 -11.91
C VAL A 75 11.11 5.25 -11.19
N GLY A 76 12.32 4.87 -10.78
CA GLY A 76 12.57 3.66 -10.00
C GLY A 76 11.88 3.63 -8.62
N LEU A 77 11.48 4.80 -8.10
CA LEU A 77 10.70 4.92 -6.87
C LEU A 77 9.18 4.96 -7.14
N LEU A 78 8.76 5.27 -8.38
CA LEU A 78 7.36 5.29 -8.80
C LEU A 78 6.85 3.90 -9.14
N MET A 79 7.61 3.16 -9.97
CA MET A 79 7.19 1.85 -10.49
C MET A 79 6.74 0.84 -9.43
N PRO A 80 7.38 0.76 -8.23
CA PRO A 80 6.95 -0.18 -7.20
C PRO A 80 5.59 0.13 -6.58
N LEU A 81 5.05 1.33 -6.81
CA LEU A 81 3.79 1.79 -6.22
C LEU A 81 2.57 1.46 -7.08
N GLY A 82 2.75 1.04 -8.35
CA GLY A 82 1.62 0.75 -9.23
C GLY A 82 0.64 1.93 -9.33
N LEU A 83 1.17 3.13 -9.58
CA LEU A 83 0.36 4.36 -9.62
C LEU A 83 -0.77 4.20 -10.64
N ASN A 84 -1.98 4.59 -10.26
CA ASN A 84 -3.17 4.54 -11.10
C ASN A 84 -3.36 5.88 -11.84
N THR A 85 -3.46 6.98 -11.09
CA THR A 85 -3.78 8.30 -11.63
C THR A 85 -2.93 9.37 -10.97
N LEU A 86 -2.51 10.34 -11.75
CA LEU A 86 -1.89 11.57 -11.26
C LEU A 86 -2.79 12.74 -11.63
N ARG A 87 -3.10 13.61 -10.67
CA ARG A 87 -3.82 14.85 -10.90
C ARG A 87 -2.79 15.97 -10.94
N GLN A 88 -2.69 16.67 -12.08
CA GLN A 88 -1.58 17.59 -12.37
C GLN A 88 -2.07 18.90 -12.98
N PRO A 89 -1.29 19.99 -12.87
CA PRO A 89 -1.53 21.24 -13.56
C PRO A 89 -1.59 21.05 -15.08
N PRO A 90 -2.29 21.95 -15.78
CA PRO A 90 -2.43 21.85 -17.24
C PRO A 90 -1.12 22.15 -17.98
N PRO A 91 -1.03 21.72 -19.25
CA PRO A 91 0.13 21.96 -20.11
C PRO A 91 0.63 23.41 -20.10
N ASN A 92 1.95 23.59 -19.99
CA ASN A 92 2.66 24.88 -19.98
C ASN A 92 2.19 25.87 -18.89
N HIS A 93 1.75 25.35 -17.74
CA HIS A 93 1.35 26.18 -16.60
C HIS A 93 2.05 25.72 -15.33
N ASP A 94 3.04 26.50 -14.92
CA ASP A 94 3.69 26.33 -13.63
C ASP A 94 2.72 26.64 -12.50
N HIS A 95 2.41 25.66 -11.68
CA HIS A 95 1.62 25.84 -10.47
C HIS A 95 2.51 25.73 -9.25
N ILE A 96 2.37 26.68 -8.31
CA ILE A 96 3.06 26.62 -7.02
C ILE A 96 2.02 26.27 -5.95
N PRO A 97 2.00 25.02 -5.46
CA PRO A 97 1.04 24.61 -4.44
C PRO A 97 1.22 25.38 -3.13
N ASN A 98 0.16 25.44 -2.34
CA ASN A 98 0.20 26.07 -1.03
C ASN A 98 1.34 25.54 -0.15
N GLY A 99 2.16 26.48 0.37
CA GLY A 99 3.29 26.15 1.25
C GLY A 99 4.59 25.84 0.53
N GLU A 100 4.58 25.74 -0.80
CA GLU A 100 5.78 25.54 -1.62
C GLU A 100 6.36 26.87 -2.13
N THR A 101 7.61 26.84 -2.54
CA THR A 101 8.34 27.97 -3.14
C THR A 101 8.70 27.73 -4.60
N GLU A 102 8.66 26.47 -5.01
CA GLU A 102 9.01 26.01 -6.35
C GLU A 102 7.76 25.46 -7.05
N PRO A 103 7.65 25.60 -8.36
CA PRO A 103 6.54 25.02 -9.10
C PRO A 103 6.65 23.49 -9.14
N ILE A 104 5.49 22.84 -9.25
CA ILE A 104 5.39 21.42 -9.58
C ILE A 104 5.37 21.24 -11.10
N GLY A 105 5.73 20.04 -11.56
CA GLY A 105 5.67 19.71 -12.97
C GLY A 105 4.26 19.73 -13.53
N ASP A 106 4.09 20.37 -14.67
CA ASP A 106 2.84 20.32 -15.41
C ASP A 106 2.64 18.97 -16.11
N THR A 107 1.48 18.80 -16.71
CA THR A 107 1.13 17.56 -17.45
C THR A 107 2.18 17.17 -18.48
N LEU A 108 2.79 18.11 -19.22
CA LEU A 108 3.78 17.80 -20.25
C LEU A 108 5.12 17.35 -19.66
N ASP A 109 5.51 17.95 -18.56
CA ASP A 109 6.78 17.66 -17.89
C ASP A 109 6.81 16.25 -17.32
N ILE A 110 5.67 15.79 -16.73
CA ILE A 110 5.65 14.53 -15.98
C ILE A 110 5.06 13.36 -16.79
N ALA A 111 4.43 13.61 -17.94
CA ALA A 111 3.70 12.57 -18.70
C ALA A 111 4.56 11.35 -19.04
N GLY A 112 5.83 11.55 -19.39
CA GLY A 112 6.75 10.46 -19.70
C GLY A 112 7.00 9.53 -18.51
N ASN A 113 7.17 10.08 -17.31
CA ASN A 113 7.33 9.31 -16.09
C ASN A 113 6.03 8.65 -15.63
N ALA A 114 4.90 9.36 -15.77
CA ALA A 114 3.58 8.81 -15.52
C ALA A 114 3.33 7.57 -16.41
N MET A 115 3.54 7.68 -17.71
CA MET A 115 3.42 6.55 -18.65
C MET A 115 4.36 5.39 -18.29
N ALA A 116 5.63 5.69 -17.95
CA ALA A 116 6.59 4.67 -17.54
C ALA A 116 6.17 3.95 -16.24
N ALA A 117 5.48 4.65 -15.34
CA ALA A 117 4.92 4.09 -14.10
C ALA A 117 3.56 3.39 -14.30
N GLY A 118 2.95 3.52 -15.50
CA GLY A 118 1.63 2.97 -15.80
C GLY A 118 0.46 3.83 -15.31
N ALA A 119 0.71 5.11 -14.99
CA ALA A 119 -0.29 6.03 -14.46
C ALA A 119 -0.96 6.85 -15.57
N ASP A 120 -2.27 7.06 -15.41
CA ASP A 120 -3.05 8.04 -16.15
C ASP A 120 -2.88 9.44 -15.54
N ILE A 121 -3.30 10.47 -16.28
CA ILE A 121 -3.28 11.87 -15.82
C ILE A 121 -4.68 12.46 -15.92
N THR A 122 -5.14 13.07 -14.83
CA THR A 122 -6.24 14.03 -14.81
C THR A 122 -5.66 15.44 -14.77
N VAL A 123 -6.14 16.30 -15.66
CA VAL A 123 -5.65 17.69 -15.74
C VAL A 123 -6.56 18.63 -14.95
N ASP A 124 -6.04 19.21 -13.87
CA ASP A 124 -6.71 20.29 -13.14
C ASP A 124 -6.53 21.62 -13.89
N MET A 125 -7.54 21.98 -14.67
CA MET A 125 -7.47 23.16 -15.52
C MET A 125 -7.45 24.47 -14.73
N ALA A 126 -8.01 24.48 -13.50
CA ALA A 126 -8.05 25.68 -12.64
C ALA A 126 -6.65 26.10 -12.19
N ASP A 127 -5.70 25.19 -12.11
CA ASP A 127 -4.30 25.46 -11.79
C ASP A 127 -3.57 26.33 -12.83
N SER A 128 -4.20 26.60 -13.96
CA SER A 128 -3.72 27.63 -14.89
C SER A 128 -3.89 29.05 -14.35
N LEU A 129 -4.70 29.23 -13.31
CA LEU A 129 -4.93 30.50 -12.67
C LEU A 129 -3.98 30.68 -11.46
N PRO A 130 -3.46 31.91 -11.22
CA PRO A 130 -2.58 32.13 -10.08
C PRO A 130 -3.30 32.02 -8.73
N GLY A 131 -2.58 31.51 -7.73
CA GLY A 131 -3.00 31.45 -6.33
C GLY A 131 -4.07 30.42 -6.03
N PHE A 132 -4.33 30.25 -4.73
CA PHE A 132 -5.40 29.41 -4.21
C PHE A 132 -6.02 30.12 -2.99
N PRO A 133 -7.34 30.49 -3.00
CA PRO A 133 -8.28 30.34 -4.13
C PRO A 133 -7.85 31.15 -5.35
N TYR A 134 -8.28 30.68 -6.51
CA TYR A 134 -7.82 31.14 -7.82
C TYR A 134 -8.15 32.62 -8.12
N GLN A 135 -7.18 33.34 -8.70
CA GLN A 135 -7.39 34.71 -9.16
C GLN A 135 -8.12 34.71 -10.51
N TRP A 136 -9.35 35.25 -10.51
CA TRP A 136 -10.20 35.28 -11.69
C TRP A 136 -9.95 36.54 -12.56
N PHE A 137 -9.74 36.35 -13.87
CA PHE A 137 -9.50 37.42 -14.84
C PHE A 137 -10.65 37.66 -15.83
N GLY A 138 -11.75 36.93 -15.69
CA GLY A 138 -12.91 37.01 -16.55
C GLY A 138 -13.03 35.88 -17.56
N TRP A 139 -14.19 35.82 -18.21
CA TRP A 139 -14.54 34.71 -19.10
C TRP A 139 -13.67 34.58 -20.34
N ASP A 140 -13.26 35.70 -20.96
CA ASP A 140 -12.45 35.69 -22.18
C ASP A 140 -11.05 35.14 -21.87
N ASP A 141 -10.47 35.51 -20.72
CA ASP A 141 -9.20 34.93 -20.26
C ASP A 141 -9.34 33.42 -19.99
N TRP A 142 -10.36 33.03 -19.21
CA TRP A 142 -10.59 31.64 -18.87
C TRP A 142 -10.78 30.74 -20.09
N LEU A 143 -11.69 31.09 -20.99
CA LEU A 143 -11.93 30.27 -22.20
C LEU A 143 -10.71 30.26 -23.13
N GLY A 144 -9.95 31.34 -23.18
CA GLY A 144 -8.68 31.38 -23.89
C GLY A 144 -7.61 30.47 -23.27
N ARG A 145 -7.63 30.26 -21.94
CA ARG A 145 -6.78 29.27 -21.27
C ARG A 145 -7.22 27.85 -21.65
N VAL A 146 -8.52 27.57 -21.57
CA VAL A 146 -9.08 26.26 -21.98
C VAL A 146 -8.62 25.88 -23.40
N ASP A 147 -8.73 26.81 -24.35
CA ASP A 147 -8.28 26.54 -25.73
C ASP A 147 -6.80 26.24 -25.83
N ARG A 148 -5.97 27.01 -25.11
CA ARG A 148 -4.52 26.82 -25.15
C ARG A 148 -4.12 25.47 -24.54
N MET A 149 -4.66 25.11 -23.36
CA MET A 149 -4.34 23.83 -22.69
C MET A 149 -4.64 22.63 -23.59
N ILE A 150 -5.79 22.66 -24.27
CA ILE A 150 -6.18 21.60 -25.21
C ILE A 150 -5.23 21.58 -26.40
N ALA A 151 -4.97 22.73 -27.03
CA ALA A 151 -4.07 22.82 -28.17
C ALA A 151 -2.63 22.41 -27.83
N ASP A 152 -2.13 22.76 -26.65
CA ASP A 152 -0.80 22.38 -26.19
C ASP A 152 -0.67 20.86 -25.99
N LEU A 153 -1.73 20.19 -25.47
CA LEU A 153 -1.77 18.75 -25.37
C LEU A 153 -1.88 18.08 -26.76
N GLU A 154 -2.73 18.60 -27.65
CA GLU A 154 -2.87 18.10 -29.01
C GLU A 154 -1.56 18.19 -29.83
N ALA A 155 -0.71 19.18 -29.53
CA ALA A 155 0.61 19.31 -30.12
C ALA A 155 1.60 18.19 -29.67
N ARG A 156 1.22 17.37 -28.70
CA ARG A 156 2.02 16.30 -28.10
C ARG A 156 1.34 14.92 -28.27
N PRO A 157 1.25 14.42 -29.51
CA PRO A 157 0.59 13.12 -29.79
C PRO A 157 1.33 11.91 -29.18
N ASP A 158 2.52 12.12 -28.64
CA ASP A 158 3.27 11.13 -27.87
C ASP A 158 2.74 10.95 -26.43
N ILE A 159 1.96 11.92 -25.91
CA ILE A 159 1.29 11.83 -24.62
C ILE A 159 -0.09 11.20 -24.82
N THR A 160 -0.28 9.99 -24.31
CA THR A 160 -1.49 9.19 -24.56
C THR A 160 -2.23 8.81 -23.27
N ASN A 161 -1.76 9.26 -22.14
CA ASN A 161 -2.26 8.89 -20.81
C ASN A 161 -3.03 10.01 -20.09
N VAL A 162 -3.43 11.06 -20.79
CA VAL A 162 -4.39 12.04 -20.25
C VAL A 162 -5.80 11.48 -20.43
N THR A 163 -6.50 11.27 -19.30
CA THR A 163 -7.79 10.56 -19.28
C THR A 163 -8.96 11.40 -18.79
N ALA A 164 -8.72 12.62 -18.31
CA ALA A 164 -9.81 13.55 -17.99
C ALA A 164 -9.34 15.02 -17.95
N TRP A 165 -10.25 15.92 -18.34
CA TRP A 165 -10.20 17.35 -18.06
C TRP A 165 -11.04 17.65 -16.82
N GLU A 166 -10.48 18.28 -15.81
CA GLU A 166 -11.18 18.76 -14.62
C GLU A 166 -11.25 20.30 -14.68
N PRO A 167 -12.44 20.88 -14.99
CA PRO A 167 -12.57 22.31 -15.24
C PRO A 167 -12.29 23.20 -14.04
N TRP A 168 -12.57 22.74 -12.80
CA TRP A 168 -12.43 23.55 -11.60
C TRP A 168 -12.21 22.72 -10.36
N ASN A 169 -11.45 23.26 -9.41
CA ASN A 169 -11.20 22.67 -8.11
C ASN A 169 -11.96 23.36 -6.99
N GLU A 170 -12.67 22.60 -6.15
CA GLU A 170 -13.41 23.06 -4.95
C GLU A 170 -14.37 24.23 -5.19
N PRO A 171 -15.27 24.15 -6.19
CA PRO A 171 -16.13 25.27 -6.58
C PRO A 171 -17.09 25.72 -5.48
N ASP A 172 -17.32 24.92 -4.47
CA ASP A 172 -18.18 25.22 -3.32
C ASP A 172 -17.62 26.36 -2.45
N TRP A 173 -16.32 26.71 -2.56
CA TRP A 173 -15.74 27.83 -1.86
C TRP A 173 -14.70 28.64 -2.67
N THR A 174 -14.10 28.07 -3.71
CA THR A 174 -13.10 28.75 -4.55
C THR A 174 -13.71 29.50 -5.74
N TRP A 175 -14.98 29.18 -6.11
CA TRP A 175 -15.62 29.76 -7.29
C TRP A 175 -15.80 31.26 -7.16
N PRO A 176 -15.30 32.06 -8.11
CA PRO A 176 -15.36 33.51 -8.01
C PRO A 176 -16.79 34.04 -8.24
N SER A 177 -17.34 34.79 -7.30
CA SER A 177 -18.71 35.32 -7.40
C SER A 177 -18.93 36.23 -8.63
N SER A 178 -17.87 36.88 -9.14
CA SER A 178 -17.89 37.69 -10.36
C SER A 178 -18.06 36.85 -11.64
N ALA A 179 -17.84 35.56 -11.60
CA ALA A 179 -18.08 34.65 -12.74
C ALA A 179 -19.56 34.21 -12.88
N GLY A 180 -20.42 34.58 -11.92
CA GLY A 180 -21.81 34.16 -11.85
C GLY A 180 -21.98 32.84 -11.07
N SER A 181 -23.05 32.09 -11.32
CA SER A 181 -23.24 30.79 -10.66
C SER A 181 -22.28 29.75 -11.21
N PHE A 182 -21.83 28.81 -10.34
CA PHE A 182 -20.97 27.70 -10.77
C PHE A 182 -21.64 26.86 -11.88
N ASN A 183 -22.91 26.55 -11.73
CA ASN A 183 -23.62 25.71 -12.72
C ASN A 183 -23.60 26.34 -14.14
N ALA A 184 -23.80 27.65 -14.26
CA ALA A 184 -23.70 28.35 -15.55
C ALA A 184 -22.24 28.40 -16.06
N GLY A 185 -21.29 28.54 -15.14
CA GLY A 185 -19.86 28.50 -15.48
C GLY A 185 -19.41 27.10 -15.93
N TRP A 186 -19.91 26.07 -15.28
CA TRP A 186 -19.69 24.68 -15.68
C TRP A 186 -20.17 24.42 -17.12
N GLU A 187 -21.44 24.74 -17.41
CA GLU A 187 -22.02 24.60 -18.75
C GLU A 187 -21.15 25.30 -19.80
N ARG A 188 -20.82 26.57 -19.57
CA ARG A 188 -20.00 27.35 -20.49
C ARG A 188 -18.62 26.78 -20.74
N THR A 189 -17.96 26.26 -19.68
CA THR A 189 -16.64 25.66 -19.79
C THR A 189 -16.71 24.27 -20.45
N TYR A 190 -17.71 23.47 -20.07
CA TYR A 190 -17.96 22.16 -20.67
C TYR A 190 -18.16 22.26 -22.18
N ASP A 191 -19.03 23.17 -22.63
CA ASP A 191 -19.29 23.39 -24.07
C ASP A 191 -18.01 23.83 -24.80
N ARG A 192 -17.18 24.65 -24.15
CA ARG A 192 -15.90 25.08 -24.75
C ARG A 192 -14.93 23.92 -24.90
N ILE A 193 -14.78 23.09 -23.90
CA ILE A 193 -13.93 21.89 -23.97
C ILE A 193 -14.43 20.98 -25.10
N ARG A 194 -15.73 20.69 -25.16
CA ARG A 194 -16.32 19.82 -26.18
C ARG A 194 -16.21 20.35 -27.60
N ALA A 195 -16.14 21.66 -27.76
CA ALA A 195 -15.91 22.28 -29.08
C ALA A 195 -14.47 22.06 -29.60
N SER A 196 -13.49 21.95 -28.71
CA SER A 196 -12.07 21.75 -29.02
C SER A 196 -11.66 20.28 -28.86
N ASP A 197 -12.11 19.60 -27.81
CA ASP A 197 -11.86 18.17 -27.55
C ASP A 197 -13.19 17.42 -27.33
N PRO A 198 -13.70 16.74 -28.35
CA PRO A 198 -14.97 16.02 -28.25
C PRO A 198 -14.90 14.69 -27.49
N THR A 199 -13.71 14.19 -27.18
CA THR A 199 -13.49 12.79 -26.77
C THR A 199 -13.01 12.60 -25.34
N THR A 200 -12.06 13.39 -24.86
CA THR A 200 -11.51 13.23 -23.52
C THR A 200 -12.59 13.46 -22.47
N PRO A 201 -12.77 12.55 -21.51
CA PRO A 201 -13.73 12.72 -20.42
C PRO A 201 -13.59 14.05 -19.69
N ILE A 202 -14.73 14.66 -19.30
CA ILE A 202 -14.76 15.82 -18.41
C ILE A 202 -15.18 15.33 -17.02
N MET A 203 -14.39 15.66 -16.02
CA MET A 203 -14.56 15.28 -14.63
C MET A 203 -15.03 16.46 -13.80
N GLY A 204 -15.89 16.24 -12.84
CA GLY A 204 -16.34 17.25 -11.87
C GLY A 204 -17.59 16.82 -11.10
N PRO A 205 -18.06 17.64 -10.16
CA PRO A 205 -17.68 19.05 -9.94
C PRO A 205 -16.43 19.29 -9.07
N SER A 206 -15.81 18.24 -8.49
CA SER A 206 -14.62 18.32 -7.64
C SER A 206 -14.82 19.21 -6.40
N THR A 207 -15.95 18.98 -5.69
CA THR A 207 -16.26 19.73 -4.46
C THR A 207 -15.32 19.36 -3.32
N SER A 208 -15.01 20.31 -2.43
CA SER A 208 -14.08 20.13 -1.30
C SER A 208 -14.50 19.05 -0.30
N HIS A 209 -15.73 18.58 -0.38
CA HIS A 209 -16.28 17.50 0.43
C HIS A 209 -17.59 16.97 -0.17
N TRP A 210 -18.00 15.79 0.27
CA TRP A 210 -19.31 15.27 -0.08
C TRP A 210 -20.44 16.15 0.48
N ASN A 211 -21.34 16.62 -0.38
CA ASN A 211 -22.57 17.32 -0.02
C ASN A 211 -23.70 16.91 -0.96
N GLU A 212 -24.62 16.07 -0.50
CA GLU A 212 -25.70 15.56 -1.35
C GLU A 212 -26.55 16.68 -1.95
N ALA A 213 -26.90 17.70 -1.19
CA ALA A 213 -27.74 18.79 -1.68
C ALA A 213 -27.06 19.62 -2.79
N GLY A 214 -25.76 19.92 -2.61
CA GLY A 214 -24.92 20.59 -3.61
C GLY A 214 -24.77 19.73 -4.86
N MET A 215 -24.44 18.46 -4.71
CA MET A 215 -24.28 17.51 -5.80
C MET A 215 -25.61 17.33 -6.58
N ARG A 216 -26.74 17.23 -5.90
CA ARG A 216 -28.08 17.18 -6.52
C ARG A 216 -28.39 18.44 -7.32
N ASN A 217 -28.07 19.62 -6.80
CA ASN A 217 -28.25 20.90 -7.50
C ASN A 217 -27.41 20.94 -8.79
N PHE A 218 -26.14 20.60 -8.68
CA PHE A 218 -25.21 20.52 -9.82
C PHE A 218 -25.71 19.56 -10.90
N LEU A 219 -26.01 18.32 -10.52
CA LEU A 219 -26.43 17.28 -11.48
C LEU A 219 -27.77 17.58 -12.15
N ASN A 220 -28.71 18.22 -11.45
CA ASN A 220 -29.96 18.68 -12.07
C ASN A 220 -29.69 19.74 -13.13
N ALA A 221 -28.82 20.72 -12.87
CA ALA A 221 -28.44 21.75 -13.83
C ALA A 221 -27.71 21.14 -15.02
N ALA A 222 -26.70 20.31 -14.78
CA ALA A 222 -25.92 19.65 -15.81
C ALA A 222 -26.78 18.72 -16.70
N LYS A 223 -27.76 18.01 -16.11
CA LYS A 223 -28.72 17.22 -16.87
C LYS A 223 -29.62 18.08 -17.75
N ALA A 224 -30.08 19.23 -17.24
CA ALA A 224 -30.94 20.14 -17.99
C ALA A 224 -30.22 20.79 -19.19
N SER A 225 -28.94 21.08 -19.07
CA SER A 225 -28.09 21.65 -20.13
C SER A 225 -27.43 20.58 -21.03
N GLY A 226 -27.51 19.29 -20.67
CA GLY A 226 -26.84 18.23 -21.42
C GLY A 226 -25.32 18.14 -21.15
N THR A 227 -24.86 18.71 -20.04
CA THR A 227 -23.45 18.80 -19.67
C THR A 227 -23.08 17.92 -18.46
N VAL A 228 -23.76 16.77 -18.30
CA VAL A 228 -23.43 15.80 -17.25
C VAL A 228 -21.97 15.33 -17.44
N PRO A 229 -21.13 15.38 -16.37
CA PRO A 229 -19.75 14.94 -16.47
C PRO A 229 -19.65 13.44 -16.83
N GLN A 230 -18.57 13.04 -17.44
CA GLN A 230 -18.31 11.62 -17.71
C GLN A 230 -17.68 10.90 -16.50
N VAL A 231 -17.10 11.67 -15.58
CA VAL A 231 -16.59 11.19 -14.29
C VAL A 231 -17.05 12.15 -13.21
N ILE A 232 -17.69 11.61 -12.19
CA ILE A 232 -18.10 12.42 -11.03
C ILE A 232 -16.98 12.46 -10.01
N SER A 233 -16.77 13.61 -9.37
CA SER A 233 -15.69 13.78 -8.39
C SER A 233 -16.06 14.66 -7.21
N TRP A 234 -15.45 14.34 -6.06
CA TRP A 234 -15.43 15.14 -4.82
C TRP A 234 -14.25 14.71 -3.95
N HIS A 235 -13.95 15.52 -2.90
CA HIS A 235 -12.85 15.23 -1.97
C HIS A 235 -13.34 14.55 -0.70
N GLU A 236 -12.45 13.71 -0.12
CA GLU A 236 -12.61 13.05 1.18
C GLU A 236 -11.40 13.40 2.08
N LEU A 237 -11.29 14.67 2.48
CA LEU A 237 -10.14 15.23 3.18
C LEU A 237 -10.16 15.01 4.70
N SER A 238 -11.19 14.36 5.23
CA SER A 238 -11.26 13.98 6.65
C SER A 238 -12.33 12.92 6.90
N GLY A 239 -12.00 11.95 7.77
CA GLY A 239 -12.97 10.97 8.23
C GLY A 239 -13.21 9.84 7.23
N TRP A 240 -12.20 9.00 7.03
CA TRP A 240 -12.29 7.78 6.21
C TRP A 240 -13.56 6.96 6.49
N GLN A 241 -14.13 7.05 7.70
CA GLN A 241 -15.29 6.29 8.16
C GLN A 241 -16.56 6.52 7.33
N ASN A 242 -16.63 7.60 6.57
CA ASN A 242 -17.82 8.03 5.84
C ASN A 242 -17.76 7.71 4.32
N VAL A 243 -16.64 7.25 3.81
CA VAL A 243 -16.42 7.08 2.36
C VAL A 243 -17.44 6.13 1.73
N ASP A 244 -17.65 4.95 2.32
CA ASP A 244 -18.61 3.97 1.82
C ASP A 244 -20.03 4.54 1.83
N ASP A 245 -20.43 5.27 2.87
CA ASP A 245 -21.73 5.94 2.99
C ASP A 245 -21.91 7.05 1.95
N HIS A 246 -20.89 7.85 1.71
CA HIS A 246 -20.91 8.91 0.70
C HIS A 246 -21.06 8.34 -0.72
N VAL A 247 -20.30 7.30 -1.05
CA VAL A 247 -20.44 6.61 -2.35
C VAL A 247 -21.82 5.98 -2.49
N ALA A 248 -22.33 5.34 -1.44
CA ALA A 248 -23.69 4.76 -1.46
C ALA A 248 -24.77 5.83 -1.65
N ALA A 249 -24.64 6.98 -0.97
CA ALA A 249 -25.54 8.13 -1.12
C ALA A 249 -25.49 8.71 -2.55
N TYR A 250 -24.28 8.86 -3.12
CA TYR A 250 -24.14 9.26 -4.52
C TYR A 250 -24.82 8.26 -5.47
N ARG A 251 -24.63 6.98 -5.30
CA ARG A 251 -25.27 5.95 -6.12
C ARG A 251 -26.81 5.97 -6.02
N ALA A 252 -27.34 6.31 -4.85
CA ALA A 252 -28.79 6.51 -4.67
C ALA A 252 -29.27 7.78 -5.37
N LEU A 253 -28.51 8.88 -5.27
CA LEU A 253 -28.80 10.14 -5.94
C LEU A 253 -28.82 9.99 -7.47
N GLU A 254 -27.78 9.41 -8.05
CA GLU A 254 -27.62 9.16 -9.49
C GLU A 254 -28.80 8.37 -10.06
N ARG A 255 -29.20 7.26 -9.38
CA ARG A 255 -30.40 6.50 -9.75
C ARG A 255 -31.67 7.33 -9.68
N SER A 256 -31.83 8.17 -8.65
CA SER A 256 -33.01 9.04 -8.48
C SER A 256 -33.15 10.08 -9.59
N LEU A 257 -32.03 10.49 -10.17
CA LEU A 257 -31.95 11.44 -11.27
C LEU A 257 -32.04 10.77 -12.65
N GLY A 258 -31.93 9.45 -12.72
CA GLY A 258 -31.92 8.70 -13.98
C GLY A 258 -30.70 9.03 -14.84
N ILE A 259 -29.54 9.13 -14.22
CA ILE A 259 -28.22 9.30 -14.85
C ILE A 259 -27.31 8.14 -14.46
N GLY A 260 -26.23 7.95 -15.19
CA GLY A 260 -25.18 6.97 -14.86
C GLY A 260 -25.54 5.50 -15.15
N PRO A 261 -24.84 4.54 -14.52
CA PRO A 261 -23.81 4.79 -13.49
C PRO A 261 -22.57 5.49 -14.03
N LEU A 262 -22.13 6.57 -13.38
CA LEU A 262 -20.92 7.30 -13.73
C LEU A 262 -19.72 6.74 -12.96
N PRO A 263 -18.52 6.67 -13.55
CA PRO A 263 -17.28 6.47 -12.79
C PRO A 263 -17.12 7.54 -11.70
N ILE A 264 -16.65 7.13 -10.52
CA ILE A 264 -16.40 8.04 -9.39
C ILE A 264 -14.89 8.21 -9.23
N SER A 265 -14.43 9.45 -9.14
CA SER A 265 -13.07 9.81 -8.72
C SER A 265 -13.14 10.53 -7.38
N ILE A 266 -12.34 10.08 -6.42
CA ILE A 266 -12.08 10.80 -5.17
C ILE A 266 -10.76 11.52 -5.35
N ASN A 267 -10.81 12.64 -6.06
CA ASN A 267 -9.64 13.32 -6.58
C ASN A 267 -8.79 14.09 -5.55
N GLU A 268 -9.18 14.01 -4.27
CA GLU A 268 -8.32 14.27 -3.10
C GLU A 268 -8.80 13.49 -1.88
N TYR A 269 -7.92 12.75 -1.21
CA TYR A 269 -8.24 12.08 0.04
C TYR A 269 -7.14 12.18 1.08
N ALA A 270 -7.53 12.00 2.35
CA ALA A 270 -6.75 12.10 3.56
C ALA A 270 -6.24 13.51 3.89
N GLY A 271 -6.65 14.01 5.03
CA GLY A 271 -6.25 15.33 5.55
C GLY A 271 -4.84 15.37 6.11
N THR A 272 -4.38 16.56 6.50
CA THR A 272 -3.01 16.81 7.00
C THR A 272 -2.60 15.97 8.20
N GLY A 273 -3.55 15.56 9.06
CA GLY A 273 -3.29 14.69 10.21
C GLY A 273 -3.44 13.19 9.92
N GLU A 274 -3.87 12.84 8.73
CA GLU A 274 -4.23 11.47 8.32
C GLU A 274 -3.24 10.89 7.30
N ILE A 275 -2.77 11.74 6.40
CA ILE A 275 -2.03 11.34 5.20
C ILE A 275 -0.71 10.62 5.49
N ASP A 276 -0.06 10.91 6.60
CA ASP A 276 1.23 10.32 6.98
C ASP A 276 1.09 9.07 7.88
N VAL A 277 -0.14 8.67 8.18
CA VAL A 277 -0.45 7.53 9.07
C VAL A 277 -0.81 6.31 8.23
N PRO A 278 0.05 5.28 8.13
CA PRO A 278 -0.20 4.10 7.30
C PRO A 278 -1.53 3.41 7.58
N SER A 279 -1.95 3.34 8.85
CA SER A 279 -3.23 2.74 9.21
C SER A 279 -4.41 3.54 8.67
N THR A 280 -4.40 4.86 8.79
CA THR A 280 -5.49 5.72 8.31
C THR A 280 -5.61 5.66 6.79
N VAL A 281 -4.49 5.73 6.09
CA VAL A 281 -4.47 5.62 4.62
C VAL A 281 -4.96 4.24 4.16
N ASN A 282 -4.60 3.17 4.89
CA ASN A 282 -5.11 1.84 4.59
C ASN A 282 -6.64 1.75 4.71
N HIS A 283 -7.26 2.45 5.66
CA HIS A 283 -8.72 2.51 5.79
C HIS A 283 -9.37 3.17 4.58
N TYR A 284 -8.83 4.30 4.11
CA TYR A 284 -9.31 4.93 2.88
C TYR A 284 -9.25 3.97 1.69
N VAL A 285 -8.09 3.34 1.48
CA VAL A 285 -7.88 2.38 0.38
C VAL A 285 -8.85 1.21 0.47
N ALA A 286 -9.07 0.66 1.67
CA ALA A 286 -10.01 -0.45 1.89
C ALA A 286 -11.44 -0.07 1.49
N GLN A 287 -11.90 1.13 1.84
CA GLN A 287 -13.23 1.61 1.48
C GLN A 287 -13.35 1.94 0.00
N PHE A 288 -12.33 2.52 -0.64
CA PHE A 288 -12.33 2.75 -2.08
C PHE A 288 -12.45 1.45 -2.86
N GLU A 289 -11.73 0.41 -2.45
CA GLU A 289 -11.81 -0.90 -3.08
C GLU A 289 -13.19 -1.54 -2.90
N ARG A 290 -13.80 -1.42 -1.71
CA ARG A 290 -15.13 -1.97 -1.41
C ARG A 290 -16.25 -1.23 -2.14
N SER A 291 -16.23 0.10 -2.12
CA SER A 291 -17.26 0.94 -2.73
C SER A 291 -17.16 1.04 -4.26
N GLY A 292 -16.06 0.60 -4.86
CA GLY A 292 -15.90 0.50 -6.31
C GLY A 292 -15.74 1.85 -7.00
N VAL A 293 -14.98 2.77 -6.43
CA VAL A 293 -14.53 3.99 -7.11
C VAL A 293 -13.61 3.65 -8.28
N ARG A 294 -13.50 4.53 -9.27
CA ARG A 294 -12.61 4.37 -10.43
C ARG A 294 -11.16 4.59 -10.04
N ASP A 295 -10.93 5.68 -9.30
CA ASP A 295 -9.63 6.12 -8.81
C ASP A 295 -9.79 7.02 -7.58
N ALA A 296 -8.69 7.15 -6.82
CA ALA A 296 -8.61 8.09 -5.70
C ALA A 296 -7.18 8.61 -5.58
N GLU A 297 -7.04 9.94 -5.46
CA GLU A 297 -5.76 10.63 -5.41
C GLU A 297 -5.46 11.09 -4.00
N ARG A 298 -4.30 10.68 -3.49
CA ARG A 298 -3.74 11.16 -2.23
C ARG A 298 -3.53 12.68 -2.30
N ALA A 299 -4.15 13.42 -1.38
CA ALA A 299 -4.11 14.89 -1.36
C ALA A 299 -2.68 15.43 -1.18
N PHE A 300 -2.43 16.63 -1.69
CA PHE A 300 -1.15 17.31 -1.54
C PHE A 300 -1.17 18.25 -0.33
N TRP A 301 -0.25 18.02 0.59
CA TRP A 301 -0.05 18.91 1.75
C TRP A 301 1.39 19.36 1.93
N TYR A 302 2.36 18.66 1.34
CA TYR A 302 3.79 18.88 1.61
C TYR A 302 4.68 18.49 0.43
N GLU A 303 5.82 19.18 0.33
CA GLU A 303 7.03 18.85 -0.43
C GLU A 303 6.77 18.27 -1.84
N ALA A 304 6.79 19.14 -2.82
CA ALA A 304 6.70 18.77 -4.23
C ALA A 304 7.77 17.73 -4.61
N GLY A 305 7.39 16.76 -5.43
CA GLY A 305 8.31 15.71 -5.91
C GLY A 305 8.67 14.65 -4.87
N THR A 306 7.88 14.50 -3.80
CA THR A 306 8.06 13.46 -2.78
C THR A 306 6.90 12.47 -2.73
N LEU A 307 5.99 12.49 -3.70
CA LEU A 307 4.74 11.73 -3.66
C LEU A 307 3.95 12.04 -2.38
N ASN A 308 3.83 13.33 -2.05
CA ASN A 308 3.13 13.81 -0.85
C ASN A 308 3.63 13.17 0.45
N GLY A 309 4.94 13.17 0.67
CA GLY A 309 5.57 12.63 1.87
C GLY A 309 5.72 11.11 1.90
N LEU A 310 5.46 10.39 0.81
CA LEU A 310 5.84 8.98 0.72
C LEU A 310 7.37 8.81 0.67
N LEU A 311 8.07 9.84 0.21
CA LEU A 311 9.53 9.90 0.19
C LEU A 311 10.03 11.05 1.07
N HIS A 312 11.12 10.81 1.77
CA HIS A 312 11.89 11.83 2.48
C HIS A 312 13.36 11.70 2.07
N ASN A 313 13.95 12.76 1.50
CA ASN A 313 15.29 12.72 0.92
C ASN A 313 15.49 11.58 -0.10
N ASN A 314 14.51 11.37 -0.99
CA ASN A 314 14.48 10.26 -1.96
C ASN A 314 14.59 8.86 -1.31
N GLN A 315 14.16 8.70 -0.08
CA GLN A 315 14.10 7.41 0.62
C GLN A 315 12.67 7.15 1.10
N PRO A 316 12.20 5.89 1.04
CA PRO A 316 10.86 5.52 1.47
C PRO A 316 10.57 5.88 2.93
N THR A 317 9.36 6.38 3.19
CA THR A 317 8.75 6.46 4.52
C THR A 317 7.87 5.22 4.79
N ALA A 318 7.25 5.13 5.95
CA ALA A 318 6.38 4.00 6.28
C ALA A 318 5.19 3.87 5.29
N SER A 319 4.52 4.97 4.97
CA SER A 319 3.37 4.95 4.05
C SER A 319 3.74 4.48 2.64
N TYR A 320 4.96 4.74 2.16
CA TYR A 320 5.45 4.19 0.89
C TYR A 320 5.35 2.66 0.84
N TRP A 321 5.73 1.99 1.92
CA TRP A 321 5.70 0.53 1.99
C TRP A 321 4.28 -0.03 2.05
N MET A 322 3.33 0.70 2.67
CA MET A 322 1.92 0.32 2.64
C MET A 322 1.37 0.36 1.20
N TYR A 323 1.60 1.46 0.46
CA TYR A 323 1.20 1.55 -0.94
C TYR A 323 1.88 0.51 -1.83
N LYS A 324 3.15 0.22 -1.56
CA LYS A 324 3.86 -0.85 -2.28
C LYS A 324 3.24 -2.22 -2.02
N TRP A 325 2.86 -2.53 -0.79
CA TRP A 325 2.15 -3.78 -0.49
C TRP A 325 0.80 -3.88 -1.19
N TYR A 326 0.08 -2.77 -1.23
CA TYR A 326 -1.18 -2.69 -1.95
C TYR A 326 -0.97 -2.86 -3.47
N ALA A 327 0.05 -2.25 -4.04
CA ALA A 327 0.42 -2.42 -5.45
C ALA A 327 0.84 -3.85 -5.82
N GLU A 328 1.37 -4.61 -4.87
CA GLU A 328 1.77 -6.02 -5.06
C GLU A 328 0.59 -7.00 -5.05
N GLN A 329 -0.60 -6.56 -4.66
CA GLN A 329 -1.81 -7.39 -4.74
C GLN A 329 -2.15 -7.69 -6.20
N SER A 330 -2.69 -8.89 -6.43
CA SER A 330 -3.03 -9.36 -7.79
C SER A 330 -4.22 -10.32 -7.75
N GLY A 331 -4.76 -10.61 -8.93
CA GLY A 331 -5.96 -11.43 -9.06
C GLY A 331 -7.23 -10.61 -8.84
N SER A 332 -8.02 -10.96 -7.85
CA SER A 332 -9.28 -10.29 -7.53
C SER A 332 -9.31 -9.77 -6.10
N ILE A 333 -9.85 -8.58 -5.91
CA ILE A 333 -10.25 -8.08 -4.58
C ILE A 333 -11.32 -9.01 -4.02
N VAL A 334 -11.18 -9.37 -2.76
CA VAL A 334 -12.11 -10.24 -2.03
C VAL A 334 -12.76 -9.47 -0.88
N ASP A 335 -13.90 -10.00 -0.45
CA ASP A 335 -14.70 -9.40 0.59
C ASP A 335 -14.00 -9.42 1.95
N VAL A 336 -14.06 -8.29 2.65
CA VAL A 336 -13.53 -8.08 4.00
C VAL A 336 -14.62 -7.49 4.88
N ASP A 337 -14.91 -8.16 6.00
CA ASP A 337 -15.81 -7.65 7.03
C ASP A 337 -14.96 -6.89 8.06
N PRO A 338 -14.96 -5.55 8.04
CA PRO A 338 -14.18 -4.75 8.98
C PRO A 338 -14.79 -4.81 10.39
N THR A 339 -13.97 -4.51 11.38
CA THR A 339 -14.44 -4.17 12.73
C THR A 339 -14.62 -2.66 12.86
N THR A 340 -14.92 -2.15 14.05
CA THR A 340 -15.03 -0.70 14.29
C THR A 340 -13.73 0.04 13.97
N TYR A 341 -12.58 -0.58 14.19
CA TYR A 341 -11.27 0.06 14.05
C TYR A 341 -10.29 -0.70 13.17
N ASN A 342 -10.50 -2.00 12.94
CA ASN A 342 -9.60 -2.81 12.12
C ASN A 342 -10.23 -3.04 10.75
N ASP A 343 -9.56 -2.61 9.69
CA ASP A 343 -10.02 -2.72 8.31
C ASP A 343 -8.86 -3.11 7.40
N GLY A 344 -9.16 -3.55 6.20
CA GLY A 344 -8.14 -3.93 5.25
C GLY A 344 -8.65 -4.16 3.84
N VAL A 345 -7.70 -4.21 2.93
CA VAL A 345 -7.91 -4.63 1.55
C VAL A 345 -7.27 -6.00 1.35
N ALA A 346 -8.03 -6.91 0.76
CA ALA A 346 -7.57 -8.27 0.53
C ALA A 346 -7.76 -8.69 -0.93
N SER A 347 -6.82 -9.50 -1.42
CA SER A 347 -6.89 -10.08 -2.76
C SER A 347 -6.65 -11.58 -2.75
N TYR A 348 -7.23 -12.27 -3.72
CA TYR A 348 -6.95 -13.66 -4.02
C TYR A 348 -6.46 -13.80 -5.47
N ASP A 349 -5.25 -14.32 -5.62
CA ASP A 349 -4.67 -14.68 -6.91
C ASP A 349 -4.70 -16.22 -7.08
N SER A 350 -5.59 -16.70 -7.92
CA SER A 350 -5.76 -18.15 -8.16
C SER A 350 -4.57 -18.78 -8.90
N ALA A 351 -3.86 -18.01 -9.73
CA ALA A 351 -2.69 -18.48 -10.46
C ALA A 351 -1.48 -18.65 -9.54
N LYS A 352 -1.28 -17.71 -8.61
CA LYS A 352 -0.25 -17.77 -7.58
C LYS A 352 -0.65 -18.66 -6.41
N LYS A 353 -1.93 -18.98 -6.25
CA LYS A 353 -2.52 -19.61 -5.06
C LYS A 353 -2.15 -18.81 -3.80
N GLU A 354 -2.45 -17.54 -3.83
CA GLU A 354 -2.07 -16.58 -2.80
C GLU A 354 -3.25 -15.72 -2.37
N VAL A 355 -3.40 -15.55 -1.06
CA VAL A 355 -4.25 -14.50 -0.47
C VAL A 355 -3.31 -13.47 0.16
N SER A 356 -3.47 -12.21 -0.22
CA SER A 356 -2.74 -11.07 0.38
C SER A 356 -3.72 -10.15 1.08
N VAL A 357 -3.43 -9.78 2.32
CA VAL A 357 -4.26 -8.88 3.14
C VAL A 357 -3.37 -7.76 3.64
N VAL A 358 -3.65 -6.52 3.25
CA VAL A 358 -3.06 -5.32 3.86
C VAL A 358 -4.10 -4.75 4.80
N PHE A 359 -3.78 -4.64 6.09
CA PHE A 359 -4.73 -4.26 7.13
C PHE A 359 -4.09 -3.41 8.21
N ALA A 360 -4.95 -2.68 8.95
CA ALA A 360 -4.49 -1.79 10.01
C ALA A 360 -5.64 -1.39 10.95
N GLY A 361 -5.30 -0.73 12.05
CA GLY A 361 -6.22 0.05 12.86
C GLY A 361 -6.21 -0.30 14.34
N GLU A 362 -6.74 -1.43 14.77
CA GLU A 362 -6.95 -1.71 16.19
C GLU A 362 -5.65 -2.05 16.93
N ALA A 363 -5.47 -1.47 18.12
CA ALA A 363 -4.33 -1.79 18.97
C ALA A 363 -4.53 -3.09 19.77
N GLY A 364 -3.43 -3.73 20.16
CA GLY A 364 -3.46 -4.88 21.07
C GLY A 364 -3.46 -6.23 20.37
N ASN A 365 -4.10 -7.23 21.00
CA ASN A 365 -4.12 -8.59 20.47
C ASN A 365 -5.37 -8.82 19.62
N ASN A 366 -5.17 -9.02 18.35
CA ASN A 366 -6.22 -9.18 17.35
C ASN A 366 -6.07 -10.49 16.57
N THR A 367 -7.03 -10.81 15.74
CA THR A 367 -7.00 -11.98 14.85
C THR A 367 -7.42 -11.58 13.44
N VAL A 368 -6.70 -12.08 12.45
CA VAL A 368 -7.17 -12.08 11.06
C VAL A 368 -7.68 -13.49 10.75
N GLN A 369 -8.99 -13.61 10.53
CA GLN A 369 -9.62 -14.86 10.11
C GLN A 369 -9.79 -14.83 8.59
N VAL A 370 -9.21 -15.79 7.90
CA VAL A 370 -9.32 -15.91 6.45
C VAL A 370 -10.10 -17.17 6.09
N ASN A 371 -11.22 -16.97 5.41
CA ASN A 371 -12.15 -18.02 4.97
C ASN A 371 -11.97 -18.30 3.46
N GLY A 372 -12.50 -19.42 2.97
CA GLY A 372 -12.51 -19.72 1.54
C GLY A 372 -11.19 -20.31 1.01
N LEU A 373 -10.33 -20.81 1.88
CA LEU A 373 -8.97 -21.29 1.56
C LEU A 373 -8.91 -22.72 0.99
N GLY A 374 -10.06 -23.35 0.64
CA GLY A 374 -10.08 -24.74 0.16
C GLY A 374 -9.18 -25.01 -1.06
N ALA A 375 -9.04 -24.02 -1.95
CA ALA A 375 -8.17 -24.13 -3.12
C ALA A 375 -6.66 -24.06 -2.80
N LEU A 376 -6.27 -23.62 -1.60
CA LEU A 376 -4.89 -23.58 -1.13
C LEU A 376 -4.44 -24.89 -0.48
N GLY A 377 -5.36 -25.81 -0.17
CA GLY A 377 -5.06 -27.11 0.41
C GLY A 377 -5.37 -27.20 1.92
N SER A 378 -4.87 -28.26 2.57
CA SER A 378 -5.09 -28.52 4.00
C SER A 378 -4.17 -27.71 4.93
N THR A 379 -3.15 -27.07 4.37
CA THR A 379 -2.22 -26.19 5.09
C THR A 379 -1.90 -24.97 4.23
N VAL A 380 -1.59 -23.86 4.89
CA VAL A 380 -1.08 -22.64 4.25
C VAL A 380 0.16 -22.14 4.98
N THR A 381 1.10 -21.56 4.24
CA THR A 381 2.19 -20.77 4.84
C THR A 381 1.72 -19.34 4.99
N GLY A 382 1.66 -18.85 6.22
CA GLY A 382 1.31 -17.46 6.54
C GLY A 382 2.57 -16.67 6.89
N THR A 383 2.79 -15.57 6.18
CA THR A 383 3.84 -14.58 6.48
C THR A 383 3.19 -13.28 6.90
N LEU A 384 3.52 -12.80 8.11
CA LEU A 384 3.07 -11.52 8.65
C LEU A 384 4.24 -10.54 8.66
N GLU A 385 4.01 -9.37 8.10
CA GLU A 385 4.94 -8.25 8.04
C GLU A 385 4.30 -7.00 8.64
N TYR A 386 5.13 -6.06 9.09
CA TYR A 386 4.74 -4.83 9.78
C TYR A 386 5.58 -3.63 9.31
N ILE A 387 4.94 -2.47 9.24
CA ILE A 387 5.56 -1.15 9.09
C ILE A 387 5.04 -0.22 10.20
N PRO A 388 5.92 0.63 10.78
CA PRO A 388 5.55 1.52 11.88
C PRO A 388 4.76 2.75 11.40
N GLY A 389 3.98 3.37 12.30
CA GLY A 389 3.36 4.68 12.08
C GLY A 389 4.34 5.83 12.33
N SER A 390 5.42 5.96 11.55
CA SER A 390 6.55 6.84 11.86
C SER A 390 6.51 8.23 11.22
N GLY A 391 5.46 8.55 10.44
CA GLY A 391 5.30 9.85 9.77
C GLY A 391 6.23 10.10 8.58
N ARG A 392 6.02 11.24 7.88
CA ARG A 392 6.66 11.56 6.59
C ARG A 392 8.14 11.94 6.65
N THR A 393 8.66 12.29 7.81
CA THR A 393 10.08 12.71 7.98
C THR A 393 10.99 11.59 8.49
N THR A 394 10.44 10.38 8.63
CA THR A 394 11.19 9.21 9.11
C THR A 394 11.31 8.17 8.00
N ASN A 395 12.53 7.95 7.54
CA ASN A 395 12.79 6.91 6.56
C ASN A 395 12.67 5.51 7.17
N VAL A 396 12.05 4.61 6.41
CA VAL A 396 11.88 3.19 6.76
C VAL A 396 12.51 2.36 5.67
N SER A 397 13.53 1.59 6.02
CA SER A 397 14.31 0.80 5.05
C SER A 397 13.53 -0.38 4.44
N GLY A 398 12.43 -0.78 5.08
CA GLY A 398 11.57 -1.86 4.64
C GLY A 398 10.71 -2.42 5.75
N PRO A 399 9.77 -3.30 5.38
CA PRO A 399 8.91 -3.99 6.33
C PRO A 399 9.71 -4.92 7.25
N THR A 400 9.24 -5.04 8.48
CA THR A 400 9.75 -6.02 9.45
C THR A 400 8.89 -7.28 9.39
N ARG A 401 9.50 -8.44 9.12
CA ARG A 401 8.81 -9.71 9.21
C ARG A 401 8.61 -10.09 10.67
N ILE A 402 7.33 -10.28 11.07
CA ILE A 402 6.98 -10.74 12.43
C ILE A 402 7.14 -12.25 12.51
N PHE A 403 6.57 -12.98 11.53
CA PHE A 403 6.74 -14.42 11.41
C PHE A 403 6.52 -14.91 9.97
N SER A 404 6.95 -16.15 9.74
CA SER A 404 6.52 -16.97 8.61
C SER A 404 6.39 -18.40 9.11
N GLN A 405 5.17 -18.94 9.09
CA GLN A 405 4.88 -20.27 9.66
C GLN A 405 3.71 -20.95 8.94
N THR A 406 3.59 -22.26 9.14
CA THR A 406 2.50 -23.06 8.57
C THR A 406 1.30 -23.09 9.50
N PHE A 407 0.13 -22.92 8.92
CA PHE A 407 -1.17 -23.05 9.59
C PHE A 407 -1.97 -24.18 8.96
N ASN A 408 -2.70 -24.92 9.80
CA ASN A 408 -3.68 -25.89 9.32
C ASN A 408 -4.95 -25.19 8.87
N VAL A 409 -5.45 -25.52 7.69
CA VAL A 409 -6.74 -25.06 7.19
C VAL A 409 -7.83 -25.98 7.75
N THR A 410 -8.70 -25.44 8.59
CA THR A 410 -9.82 -26.16 9.19
C THR A 410 -11.13 -25.64 8.64
N ASN A 411 -11.93 -26.50 8.02
CA ASN A 411 -13.19 -26.12 7.36
C ASN A 411 -13.03 -24.97 6.34
N GLY A 412 -11.90 -24.94 5.63
CA GLY A 412 -11.58 -23.91 4.65
C GLY A 412 -11.13 -22.58 5.26
N SER A 413 -10.83 -22.51 6.54
CA SER A 413 -10.48 -21.27 7.26
C SER A 413 -9.19 -21.40 8.05
N VAL A 414 -8.53 -20.25 8.26
CA VAL A 414 -7.37 -20.08 9.15
C VAL A 414 -7.60 -18.85 10.01
N SER A 415 -7.23 -18.94 11.30
CA SER A 415 -7.17 -17.80 12.22
C SER A 415 -5.71 -17.49 12.52
N VAL A 416 -5.28 -16.28 12.17
CA VAL A 416 -3.91 -15.80 12.32
C VAL A 416 -3.85 -14.77 13.44
N PRO A 417 -3.17 -15.05 14.57
CA PRO A 417 -3.05 -14.08 15.66
C PRO A 417 -2.10 -12.94 15.27
N VAL A 418 -2.49 -11.72 15.62
CA VAL A 418 -1.69 -10.50 15.50
C VAL A 418 -1.52 -9.92 16.89
N ASN A 419 -0.40 -10.23 17.52
CA ASN A 419 -0.14 -9.82 18.90
C ASN A 419 0.48 -8.43 18.95
N ASN A 420 0.05 -7.60 19.91
CA ASN A 420 0.54 -6.23 20.10
C ASN A 420 0.46 -5.38 18.83
N GLN A 421 -0.66 -5.45 18.13
CA GLN A 421 -0.90 -4.62 16.94
C GLN A 421 -0.75 -3.14 17.29
N ASP A 422 0.00 -2.41 16.47
CA ASP A 422 0.16 -0.96 16.54
C ASP A 422 -0.96 -0.29 15.72
N TYR A 423 -1.70 0.63 16.34
CA TYR A 423 -2.85 1.28 15.69
C TYR A 423 -2.46 2.33 14.64
N LEU A 424 -1.21 2.82 14.64
CA LEU A 424 -0.70 3.77 13.64
C LEU A 424 0.00 3.07 12.47
N GLY A 425 0.55 1.89 12.72
CA GLY A 425 1.23 1.09 11.71
C GLY A 425 0.28 0.35 10.77
N ALA A 426 0.85 -0.32 9.79
CA ALA A 426 0.11 -1.23 8.93
C ALA A 426 0.79 -2.61 8.85
N TYR A 427 0.00 -3.60 8.47
CA TYR A 427 0.40 -5.00 8.43
C TYR A 427 0.08 -5.61 7.08
N ARG A 428 0.90 -6.57 6.65
CA ARG A 428 0.58 -7.44 5.53
C ARG A 428 0.62 -8.88 5.97
N LEU A 429 -0.48 -9.61 5.74
CA LEU A 429 -0.55 -11.06 5.84
C LEU A 429 -0.61 -11.65 4.43
N VAL A 430 0.35 -12.49 4.10
CA VAL A 430 0.32 -13.29 2.87
C VAL A 430 0.14 -14.75 3.22
N LEU A 431 -0.93 -15.36 2.69
CA LEU A 431 -1.18 -16.79 2.78
C LEU A 431 -0.94 -17.43 1.41
N THR A 432 0.03 -18.30 1.33
CA THR A 432 0.25 -19.12 0.13
C THR A 432 -0.18 -20.55 0.38
N ALA A 433 -0.56 -21.28 -0.66
CA ALA A 433 -0.77 -22.72 -0.53
C ALA A 433 0.40 -23.30 0.26
N GLY A 434 0.10 -23.87 1.40
CA GLY A 434 1.09 -24.66 2.10
C GLY A 434 1.56 -25.66 1.06
N GLY A 435 2.80 -25.56 0.64
CA GLY A 435 3.37 -26.66 -0.12
C GLY A 435 2.90 -27.89 0.65
N SER A 436 2.25 -28.83 0.00
CA SER A 436 2.09 -30.18 0.50
C SER A 436 3.30 -30.37 1.38
N THR A 437 3.17 -30.75 2.65
CA THR A 437 4.31 -31.11 3.45
C THR A 437 5.18 -32.02 2.60
N GLY A 438 5.84 -31.42 1.65
CA GLY A 438 7.01 -31.92 1.01
C GLY A 438 7.92 -31.99 2.21
N GLY A 439 8.02 -33.15 2.80
CA GLY A 439 9.00 -33.39 3.80
C GLY A 439 10.28 -32.87 3.23
N ASP A 440 11.09 -32.25 4.07
CA ASP A 440 12.39 -31.72 3.71
C ASP A 440 12.91 -32.36 2.43
N THR A 441 13.06 -31.57 1.36
CA THR A 441 13.57 -32.12 0.10
C THR A 441 15.04 -32.40 0.29
N THR A 442 15.37 -33.68 0.36
CA THR A 442 16.74 -34.11 0.60
C THR A 442 17.33 -34.68 -0.68
N GLY A 443 18.47 -34.15 -1.09
CA GLY A 443 19.17 -34.60 -2.30
C GLY A 443 20.56 -33.99 -2.43
N ALA A 444 21.22 -34.32 -3.53
CA ALA A 444 22.46 -33.63 -3.89
C ALA A 444 22.14 -32.26 -4.52
N LEU A 445 22.75 -31.19 -4.00
CA LEU A 445 22.64 -29.85 -4.60
C LEU A 445 23.68 -29.76 -5.73
N ARG A 446 23.21 -29.89 -6.96
CA ARG A 446 24.06 -29.99 -8.15
C ARG A 446 24.10 -28.68 -8.95
N SER A 447 25.29 -28.18 -9.22
CA SER A 447 25.52 -27.04 -10.13
C SER A 447 25.21 -27.44 -11.57
N VAL A 448 24.35 -26.65 -12.24
CA VAL A 448 23.99 -26.87 -13.65
C VAL A 448 25.20 -26.63 -14.55
N GLY A 449 26.01 -25.60 -14.28
CA GLY A 449 27.18 -25.26 -15.09
C GLY A 449 28.32 -26.25 -15.01
N ALA A 450 28.58 -26.79 -13.82
CA ALA A 450 29.70 -27.70 -13.58
C ALA A 450 29.30 -29.17 -13.62
N GLY A 451 28.01 -29.50 -13.48
CA GLY A 451 27.54 -30.88 -13.33
C GLY A 451 28.05 -31.58 -12.07
N LYS A 452 28.56 -30.82 -11.09
CA LYS A 452 29.13 -31.28 -9.82
C LYS A 452 28.22 -30.90 -8.64
N CYS A 453 28.45 -31.52 -7.49
CA CYS A 453 27.68 -31.34 -6.29
C CYS A 453 28.35 -30.31 -5.34
N LEU A 454 27.51 -29.52 -4.65
CA LEU A 454 27.96 -28.70 -3.52
C LEU A 454 28.40 -29.65 -2.41
N ASP A 455 29.63 -29.48 -1.97
CA ASP A 455 30.37 -30.42 -1.12
C ASP A 455 30.90 -29.70 0.12
N VAL A 456 30.81 -30.38 1.26
CA VAL A 456 31.57 -30.02 2.44
C VAL A 456 32.92 -30.69 2.38
N PRO A 457 34.05 -29.99 2.13
CA PRO A 457 35.35 -30.58 1.98
C PRO A 457 35.72 -31.50 3.14
N GLU A 458 36.34 -32.65 2.81
CA GLU A 458 36.79 -33.65 3.77
C GLU A 458 35.70 -34.19 4.71
N SER A 459 34.43 -34.03 4.32
CA SER A 459 33.28 -34.34 5.18
C SER A 459 33.34 -33.68 6.55
N SER A 460 33.90 -32.47 6.61
CA SER A 460 34.04 -31.70 7.83
C SER A 460 32.69 -31.40 8.49
N THR A 461 32.64 -31.49 9.82
CA THR A 461 31.51 -31.01 10.63
C THR A 461 31.84 -29.74 11.39
N THR A 462 33.02 -29.15 11.13
CA THR A 462 33.49 -27.94 11.80
C THR A 462 32.79 -26.72 11.24
N ALA A 463 32.17 -25.93 12.11
CA ALA A 463 31.58 -24.64 11.73
C ALA A 463 32.64 -23.72 11.13
N GLY A 464 32.31 -22.99 10.05
CA GLY A 464 33.25 -22.15 9.32
C GLY A 464 33.91 -22.82 8.11
N THR A 465 33.70 -24.14 7.90
CA THR A 465 34.22 -24.81 6.71
C THR A 465 33.58 -24.25 5.45
N GLN A 466 34.38 -23.67 4.55
CA GLN A 466 33.90 -23.13 3.27
C GLN A 466 33.55 -24.26 2.31
N LEU A 467 32.41 -24.11 1.66
CA LEU A 467 31.89 -25.04 0.69
C LEU A 467 32.59 -24.95 -0.67
N ALA A 468 32.65 -26.08 -1.37
CA ALA A 468 33.26 -26.15 -2.69
C ALA A 468 32.48 -27.12 -3.59
N LEU A 469 32.75 -27.10 -4.89
CA LEU A 469 32.29 -28.14 -5.80
C LEU A 469 33.14 -29.37 -5.72
N TRP A 470 32.51 -30.54 -5.79
CA TRP A 470 33.18 -31.80 -5.95
C TRP A 470 32.40 -32.76 -6.86
N THR A 471 33.09 -33.72 -7.44
CA THR A 471 32.42 -34.81 -8.18
C THR A 471 31.35 -35.43 -7.29
N CYS A 472 30.11 -35.56 -7.80
CA CYS A 472 29.01 -36.14 -7.05
C CYS A 472 29.32 -37.62 -6.70
N ASN A 473 29.30 -37.93 -5.42
CA ASN A 473 29.69 -39.26 -4.89
C ASN A 473 28.60 -39.89 -4.02
N GLY A 474 27.47 -39.19 -3.78
CA GLY A 474 26.33 -39.67 -3.00
C GLY A 474 26.58 -39.76 -1.49
N GLN A 475 27.70 -39.24 -0.97
CA GLN A 475 28.02 -39.26 0.45
C GLN A 475 27.26 -38.17 1.24
N ALA A 476 27.24 -38.29 2.55
CA ALA A 476 26.49 -37.45 3.46
C ALA A 476 26.88 -35.96 3.38
N ASN A 477 28.14 -35.64 3.05
CA ASN A 477 28.68 -34.28 2.91
C ASN A 477 28.20 -33.56 1.62
N GLN A 478 27.49 -34.25 0.72
CA GLN A 478 26.86 -33.70 -0.48
C GLN A 478 25.34 -33.82 -0.43
N ARG A 479 24.80 -34.36 0.67
CA ARG A 479 23.35 -34.59 0.81
C ARG A 479 22.73 -33.45 1.62
N TRP A 480 22.09 -32.56 0.91
CA TRP A 480 21.48 -31.37 1.45
C TRP A 480 19.98 -31.54 1.66
N THR A 481 19.48 -31.00 2.73
CA THR A 481 18.06 -30.96 3.05
C THR A 481 17.58 -29.52 3.03
N LEU A 482 16.72 -29.18 2.09
CA LEU A 482 16.02 -27.87 2.03
C LEU A 482 14.70 -28.01 2.77
N SER A 483 14.59 -27.34 3.89
CA SER A 483 13.36 -27.30 4.68
C SER A 483 12.33 -26.33 4.13
N ALA A 484 11.08 -26.48 4.52
CA ALA A 484 9.98 -25.61 4.10
C ALA A 484 10.19 -24.14 4.48
N ASN A 485 10.97 -23.85 5.53
CA ASN A 485 11.29 -22.48 5.96
C ASN A 485 12.55 -21.88 5.27
N GLY A 486 13.08 -22.59 4.25
CA GLY A 486 14.24 -22.14 3.48
C GLY A 486 15.60 -22.44 4.13
N GLU A 487 15.65 -23.14 5.24
CA GLU A 487 16.91 -23.59 5.81
C GLU A 487 17.48 -24.74 4.98
N LEU A 488 18.71 -24.59 4.51
CA LEU A 488 19.41 -25.64 3.75
C LEU A 488 20.47 -26.26 4.65
N SER A 489 20.32 -27.53 4.99
CA SER A 489 21.19 -28.22 5.95
C SER A 489 21.80 -29.49 5.41
N VAL A 490 22.95 -29.86 5.97
CA VAL A 490 23.71 -31.06 5.68
C VAL A 490 23.94 -31.83 7.00
N TYR A 491 24.11 -33.15 6.92
CA TYR A 491 24.20 -34.05 8.07
C TYR A 491 22.92 -34.11 8.93
N SER A 492 22.97 -34.74 10.08
CA SER A 492 21.84 -34.89 11.00
C SER A 492 22.30 -34.98 12.46
N GLY A 493 21.35 -34.84 13.39
CA GLY A 493 21.64 -34.92 14.83
C GLY A 493 22.59 -33.80 15.28
N GLN A 494 23.55 -34.15 16.14
CA GLN A 494 24.51 -33.17 16.69
C GLN A 494 25.52 -32.63 15.66
N THR A 495 25.70 -33.33 14.55
CA THR A 495 26.58 -32.91 13.46
C THR A 495 25.89 -32.09 12.39
N ARG A 496 24.58 -31.84 12.51
CA ARG A 496 23.80 -31.05 11.56
C ARG A 496 24.39 -29.65 11.44
N ARG A 497 24.58 -29.21 10.19
CA ARG A 497 25.10 -27.86 9.86
C ARG A 497 24.21 -27.24 8.78
N CYS A 498 24.10 -25.92 8.81
CA CYS A 498 23.34 -25.15 7.85
C CYS A 498 24.25 -24.40 6.87
N LEU A 499 23.82 -24.28 5.64
CA LEU A 499 24.40 -23.40 4.63
C LEU A 499 24.29 -21.97 5.12
N ASP A 500 25.42 -21.27 5.21
CA ASP A 500 25.55 -19.99 5.92
C ASP A 500 26.36 -19.01 5.09
N ALA A 501 25.85 -17.76 4.96
CA ALA A 501 26.65 -16.67 4.46
C ALA A 501 27.55 -16.14 5.60
N TYR A 502 28.86 -16.30 5.44
CA TYR A 502 29.84 -16.02 6.48
C TYR A 502 29.67 -14.63 7.10
N GLU A 503 29.64 -14.56 8.44
CA GLU A 503 29.50 -13.32 9.23
C GLU A 503 28.29 -12.43 8.84
N ASN A 504 27.17 -13.03 8.41
CA ASN A 504 26.02 -12.32 7.90
C ASN A 504 26.34 -11.41 6.69
N GLY A 505 27.33 -11.78 5.90
CA GLY A 505 27.80 -11.00 4.75
C GLY A 505 26.70 -10.79 3.70
N THR A 506 26.61 -9.54 3.22
CA THR A 506 25.64 -9.11 2.21
C THR A 506 26.30 -8.56 0.93
N THR A 507 27.61 -8.77 0.78
CA THR A 507 28.38 -8.29 -0.38
C THR A 507 28.79 -9.43 -1.29
N ALA A 508 28.94 -9.13 -2.59
CA ALA A 508 29.50 -10.08 -3.55
C ALA A 508 30.93 -10.50 -3.13
N GLY A 509 31.23 -11.80 -3.23
CA GLY A 509 32.48 -12.39 -2.76
C GLY A 509 32.41 -12.95 -1.33
N THR A 510 31.31 -12.74 -0.58
CA THR A 510 31.14 -13.37 0.74
C THR A 510 31.23 -14.91 0.63
N PRO A 511 32.12 -15.58 1.40
CA PRO A 511 32.20 -17.04 1.41
C PRO A 511 30.89 -17.68 1.88
N VAL A 512 30.51 -18.78 1.28
CA VAL A 512 29.43 -19.63 1.78
C VAL A 512 30.03 -20.83 2.48
N ILE A 513 29.62 -21.03 3.73
CA ILE A 513 30.20 -21.98 4.68
C ILE A 513 29.13 -22.92 5.24
N ILE A 514 29.53 -23.90 6.03
CA ILE A 514 28.63 -24.56 6.99
C ILE A 514 28.78 -23.90 8.36
N TRP A 515 27.65 -23.72 9.05
CA TRP A 515 27.62 -23.22 10.44
C TRP A 515 26.61 -23.99 11.29
N THR A 516 26.67 -23.83 12.61
CA THR A 516 25.61 -24.35 13.49
C THR A 516 24.28 -23.74 13.09
N CYS A 517 23.25 -24.55 12.88
CA CYS A 517 21.90 -24.08 12.54
C CYS A 517 21.34 -23.23 13.68
N ASN A 518 21.05 -21.95 13.40
CA ASN A 518 20.55 -20.97 14.37
C ASN A 518 19.29 -20.26 13.91
N GLY A 519 18.78 -20.59 12.71
CA GLY A 519 17.56 -20.03 12.15
C GLY A 519 17.62 -18.57 11.71
N GLN A 520 18.83 -17.96 11.69
CA GLN A 520 19.01 -16.57 11.24
C GLN A 520 18.86 -16.43 9.72
N ALA A 521 18.67 -15.21 9.24
CA ALA A 521 18.37 -14.91 7.83
C ALA A 521 19.52 -15.30 6.87
N ASN A 522 20.79 -15.29 7.35
CA ASN A 522 21.97 -15.70 6.57
C ASN A 522 22.03 -17.23 6.33
N GLN A 523 21.18 -18.00 7.00
CA GLN A 523 21.02 -19.47 6.80
C GLN A 523 19.74 -19.81 6.04
N ARG A 524 19.02 -18.79 5.54
CA ARG A 524 17.79 -19.01 4.77
C ARG A 524 18.02 -18.76 3.29
N TRP A 525 17.58 -19.71 2.50
CA TRP A 525 17.83 -19.75 1.06
C TRP A 525 16.52 -20.04 0.31
N ARG A 526 16.45 -19.55 -0.89
CA ARG A 526 15.33 -19.81 -1.81
C ARG A 526 15.86 -20.39 -3.11
N LEU A 527 15.43 -21.61 -3.43
CA LEU A 527 15.62 -22.19 -4.75
C LEU A 527 14.50 -21.66 -5.67
N ASN A 528 14.85 -20.83 -6.63
CA ASN A 528 13.92 -20.18 -7.54
C ASN A 528 13.57 -21.08 -8.72
N ALA A 529 12.45 -20.79 -9.41
CA ALA A 529 12.00 -21.57 -10.57
C ALA A 529 13.01 -21.58 -11.74
N ASN A 530 13.86 -20.53 -11.85
CA ASN A 530 14.94 -20.47 -12.84
C ASN A 530 16.22 -21.23 -12.39
N GLY A 531 16.18 -21.95 -11.28
CA GLY A 531 17.28 -22.72 -10.73
C GLY A 531 18.29 -21.91 -9.89
N THR A 532 18.17 -20.59 -9.76
CA THR A 532 19.07 -19.82 -8.90
C THR A 532 18.75 -20.09 -7.43
N LEU A 533 19.79 -20.18 -6.57
CA LEU A 533 19.65 -20.30 -5.12
C LEU A 533 20.04 -18.96 -4.49
N THR A 534 19.06 -18.22 -3.95
CA THR A 534 19.26 -16.88 -3.40
C THR A 534 19.27 -16.88 -1.87
N SER A 535 20.20 -16.12 -1.28
CA SER A 535 20.19 -15.80 0.16
C SER A 535 19.01 -14.89 0.48
N GLN A 536 18.22 -15.23 1.49
CA GLN A 536 17.11 -14.37 1.92
C GLN A 536 17.57 -13.13 2.67
N LEU A 537 18.80 -13.13 3.21
CA LEU A 537 19.37 -11.97 3.87
C LEU A 537 19.79 -10.87 2.88
N SER A 538 20.50 -11.26 1.80
CA SER A 538 21.16 -10.30 0.90
C SER A 538 20.52 -10.19 -0.48
N GLY A 539 19.66 -11.16 -0.86
CA GLY A 539 19.16 -11.29 -2.24
C GLY A 539 20.23 -11.75 -3.25
N LEU A 540 21.48 -11.94 -2.83
CA LEU A 540 22.55 -12.44 -3.69
C LEU A 540 22.40 -13.94 -3.96
N CYS A 541 22.96 -14.40 -5.08
CA CYS A 541 22.93 -15.78 -5.51
C CYS A 541 24.11 -16.59 -4.99
N LEU A 542 23.87 -17.88 -4.65
CA LEU A 542 24.95 -18.85 -4.49
C LEU A 542 25.62 -19.04 -5.84
N ASP A 543 26.89 -18.76 -5.88
CA ASP A 543 27.72 -18.71 -7.09
C ASP A 543 28.93 -19.64 -6.96
N VAL A 544 29.30 -20.25 -8.06
CA VAL A 544 30.57 -20.96 -8.16
C VAL A 544 31.64 -19.98 -8.63
N GLU A 545 32.64 -19.76 -7.81
CA GLU A 545 33.74 -18.81 -8.05
C GLU A 545 34.31 -18.95 -9.47
N GLN A 546 34.35 -17.79 -10.19
CA GLN A 546 34.85 -17.70 -11.58
C GLN A 546 34.18 -18.66 -12.59
N ALA A 547 32.98 -19.13 -12.29
CA ALA A 547 32.26 -20.16 -13.06
C ALA A 547 33.10 -21.43 -13.31
N SER A 548 33.98 -21.75 -12.37
CA SER A 548 34.89 -22.89 -12.44
C SER A 548 34.13 -24.22 -12.42
N THR A 549 34.56 -25.17 -13.24
CA THR A 549 34.03 -26.54 -13.26
C THR A 549 34.95 -27.54 -12.55
N ALA A 550 36.04 -27.08 -11.92
CA ALA A 550 37.02 -27.92 -11.24
C ALA A 550 36.53 -28.41 -9.86
N ASN A 551 37.00 -29.54 -9.41
CA ASN A 551 36.87 -29.93 -8.00
C ASN A 551 37.63 -28.94 -7.12
N GLY A 552 37.03 -28.54 -6.01
CA GLY A 552 37.60 -27.56 -5.10
C GLY A 552 37.21 -26.10 -5.42
N ALA A 553 36.48 -25.84 -6.53
CA ALA A 553 35.96 -24.51 -6.85
C ALA A 553 35.06 -24.02 -5.71
N LYS A 554 35.33 -22.82 -5.19
CA LYS A 554 34.67 -22.30 -3.98
C LYS A 554 33.25 -21.82 -4.28
N ALA A 555 32.38 -21.98 -3.29
CA ALA A 555 31.05 -21.40 -3.28
C ALA A 555 31.07 -20.07 -2.52
N LEU A 556 30.43 -19.04 -3.11
CA LEU A 556 30.36 -17.70 -2.55
C LEU A 556 29.04 -17.03 -2.93
N LEU A 557 28.73 -15.89 -2.31
CA LEU A 557 27.64 -15.02 -2.75
C LEU A 557 28.11 -14.12 -3.90
N TRP A 558 27.25 -13.96 -4.90
CA TRP A 558 27.52 -13.02 -6.00
C TRP A 558 26.23 -12.36 -6.47
N THR A 559 26.36 -11.20 -7.15
CA THR A 559 25.23 -10.55 -7.82
C THR A 559 24.56 -11.54 -8.75
N CYS A 560 23.23 -11.66 -8.64
CA CYS A 560 22.45 -12.61 -9.46
C CYS A 560 22.48 -12.17 -10.93
N HIS A 561 22.94 -13.04 -11.81
CA HIS A 561 22.96 -12.85 -13.27
C HIS A 561 22.34 -14.02 -14.02
N GLY A 562 21.87 -15.06 -13.29
CA GLY A 562 21.13 -16.21 -13.86
C GLY A 562 21.91 -17.13 -14.79
N ARG A 563 23.24 -17.03 -14.87
CA ARG A 563 24.08 -17.95 -15.64
C ARG A 563 24.18 -19.31 -14.94
N THR A 564 24.61 -20.34 -15.65
CA THR A 564 24.62 -21.75 -15.17
C THR A 564 25.46 -22.01 -13.94
N ASN A 565 26.48 -21.15 -13.62
CA ASN A 565 27.26 -21.22 -12.39
C ASN A 565 26.49 -20.75 -11.13
N GLN A 566 25.31 -20.13 -11.32
CA GLN A 566 24.39 -19.76 -10.25
C GLN A 566 23.10 -20.62 -10.25
N GLN A 567 23.00 -21.57 -11.18
CA GLN A 567 21.85 -22.46 -11.27
C GLN A 567 22.16 -23.81 -10.61
N TRP A 568 21.21 -24.26 -9.78
CA TRP A 568 21.32 -25.45 -8.95
C TRP A 568 20.07 -26.31 -9.08
N THR A 569 20.24 -27.61 -8.97
CA THR A 569 19.15 -28.57 -8.86
C THR A 569 19.34 -29.37 -7.59
N LEU A 570 18.27 -29.61 -6.84
CA LEU A 570 18.25 -30.50 -5.68
C LEU A 570 17.61 -31.83 -6.13
N GLN A 571 18.42 -32.89 -6.20
CA GLN A 571 18.03 -34.17 -6.78
C GLN A 571 18.30 -35.34 -5.84
#